data_bcc641017e146cbad6a3c790970ceee1
#
_entry.id   bcc641017e146cbad6a3c790970ceee1
#
_cell.length_a   1.000
_cell.length_b   1.000
_cell.length_c   1.000
_cell.angle_alpha   90.00
_cell.angle_beta   90.00
_cell.angle_gamma   90.00
#
_symmetry.space_group_name_H-M   'P 1'
#
loop_
_entity.id
_entity.type
_entity.pdbx_description
1 polymer ?
#
loop_
_entity_poly.entity_id
_entity_poly.type
_entity_poly.pdbx_seq_one_letter_code
_entity_poly.pdbx_strand_id
1 'polypeptide(L)'
;MPSELGDVTAVTTDLQSPGPWTAALAGASAVVHLAGESVAARRWDARQKQRLRDSRVEATRTLVEAIATLEPGSRPRALVSASGADYYPFAPDAKDSEFDDDEVTESAAPGDSFLARLCRDWEAEAQAAERLGVRVVCMRTGIVLGPGGALAKMTTPFQLFVGGRIGSGRQWVPWIHRDDAVRAYVAAITDERYTGPINLATTSVRNAELAQALGKALGRPSWLPVPGFALRAALGELADYALHGRRVVPMRLREIGFSWTYPSLDEALAHSRA
;
A
#
# COMPACT_ATOMS: atom_id res chain seq x y z
N MET A 1 16.10 -15.27 -10.89
CA MET A 1 16.89 -14.10 -11.25
C MET A 1 17.63 -13.53 -10.04
N PRO A 2 18.59 -14.21 -9.48
CA PRO A 2 19.42 -13.67 -8.39
C PRO A 2 20.71 -12.99 -8.85
N SER A 3 21.08 -13.08 -10.12
CA SER A 3 22.39 -12.66 -10.59
C SER A 3 22.59 -11.14 -10.84
N GLU A 4 21.53 -10.33 -10.67
CA GLU A 4 21.61 -8.87 -10.85
C GLU A 4 21.59 -8.08 -9.53
N LEU A 5 21.43 -8.76 -8.38
CA LEU A 5 21.21 -8.12 -7.08
C LEU A 5 22.48 -7.98 -6.22
N GLY A 6 23.69 -8.21 -6.77
CA GLY A 6 24.90 -8.18 -5.96
C GLY A 6 24.91 -9.27 -4.87
N ASP A 7 25.58 -8.99 -3.74
CA ASP A 7 25.64 -9.92 -2.60
C ASP A 7 24.34 -9.88 -1.79
N VAL A 8 23.37 -10.75 -2.14
CA VAL A 8 22.11 -10.90 -1.41
C VAL A 8 22.16 -12.15 -0.54
N THR A 9 21.96 -11.99 0.75
CA THR A 9 21.74 -13.09 1.68
C THR A 9 20.26 -13.28 1.92
N ALA A 10 19.72 -14.45 1.54
CA ALA A 10 18.33 -14.82 1.80
C ALA A 10 18.19 -15.51 3.15
N VAL A 11 17.27 -15.03 3.99
CA VAL A 11 16.93 -15.63 5.28
C VAL A 11 15.44 -15.91 5.31
N THR A 12 15.04 -17.16 5.46
CA THR A 12 13.64 -17.55 5.66
C THR A 12 13.32 -17.49 7.14
N THR A 13 12.31 -16.68 7.52
CA THR A 13 11.97 -16.45 8.92
C THR A 13 10.51 -16.08 9.10
N ASP A 14 10.01 -16.24 10.32
CA ASP A 14 8.77 -15.63 10.82
C ASP A 14 9.15 -14.35 11.58
N LEU A 15 8.66 -13.21 11.09
CA LEU A 15 8.90 -11.91 11.72
C LEU A 15 8.06 -11.67 12.99
N GLN A 16 7.10 -12.54 13.29
CA GLN A 16 6.30 -12.43 14.52
C GLN A 16 7.04 -12.89 15.76
N SER A 17 8.24 -13.45 15.59
CA SER A 17 9.11 -13.87 16.69
C SER A 17 10.58 -13.53 16.40
N PRO A 18 11.38 -13.22 17.44
CA PRO A 18 12.81 -13.06 17.27
C PRO A 18 13.45 -14.34 16.72
N GLY A 19 14.48 -14.18 15.89
CA GLY A 19 15.15 -15.31 15.24
C GLY A 19 16.47 -14.90 14.63
N PRO A 20 17.13 -15.77 13.85
CA PRO A 20 18.44 -15.50 13.25
C PRO A 20 18.51 -14.22 12.40
N TRP A 21 17.36 -13.77 11.86
CA TRP A 21 17.26 -12.56 11.07
C TRP A 21 17.62 -11.29 11.87
N THR A 22 17.45 -11.30 13.20
CA THR A 22 17.77 -10.13 14.04
C THR A 22 19.25 -9.77 13.97
N ALA A 23 20.13 -10.74 13.75
CA ALA A 23 21.57 -10.48 13.59
C ALA A 23 21.88 -9.61 12.36
N ALA A 24 21.04 -9.65 11.31
CA ALA A 24 21.23 -8.84 10.12
C ALA A 24 20.89 -7.35 10.32
N LEU A 25 20.28 -7.00 11.44
CA LEU A 25 19.95 -5.61 11.77
C LEU A 25 21.19 -4.82 12.25
N ALA A 26 22.13 -5.50 12.87
CA ALA A 26 23.32 -4.85 13.42
C ALA A 26 24.20 -4.29 12.30
N GLY A 27 24.40 -2.96 12.31
CA GLY A 27 25.19 -2.25 11.29
C GLY A 27 24.48 -2.06 9.93
N ALA A 28 23.23 -2.49 9.81
CA ALA A 28 22.43 -2.18 8.63
C ALA A 28 22.23 -0.66 8.51
N SER A 29 22.41 -0.09 7.32
CA SER A 29 22.18 1.33 7.09
C SER A 29 20.70 1.70 7.18
N ALA A 30 19.80 0.81 6.70
CA ALA A 30 18.36 0.96 6.78
C ALA A 30 17.65 -0.39 6.78
N VAL A 31 16.40 -0.37 7.24
CA VAL A 31 15.47 -1.49 7.14
C VAL A 31 14.28 -1.07 6.29
N VAL A 32 13.92 -1.87 5.28
CA VAL A 32 12.69 -1.72 4.52
C VAL A 32 11.74 -2.84 4.92
N HIS A 33 10.65 -2.50 5.58
CA HIS A 33 9.67 -3.46 6.10
C HIS A 33 8.42 -3.50 5.23
N LEU A 34 8.33 -4.53 4.39
CA LEU A 34 7.21 -4.75 3.45
C LEU A 34 6.37 -5.98 3.81
N ALA A 35 6.71 -6.66 4.90
CA ALA A 35 6.06 -7.90 5.26
C ALA A 35 4.60 -7.67 5.68
N GLY A 36 3.74 -8.56 5.25
CA GLY A 36 2.31 -8.54 5.59
C GLY A 36 1.52 -9.56 4.77
N GLU A 37 0.57 -10.22 5.42
CA GLU A 37 -0.39 -11.10 4.78
C GLU A 37 -1.20 -10.32 3.73
N SER A 38 -1.44 -10.89 2.54
CA SER A 38 -2.25 -10.23 1.52
C SER A 38 -3.69 -10.02 1.98
N VAL A 39 -4.18 -8.78 1.96
CA VAL A 39 -5.56 -8.43 2.34
C VAL A 39 -6.60 -9.16 1.47
N ALA A 40 -6.23 -9.48 0.23
CA ALA A 40 -7.08 -10.16 -0.74
C ALA A 40 -6.72 -11.66 -0.92
N ALA A 41 -6.03 -12.28 0.04
CA ALA A 41 -5.67 -13.71 -0.02
C ALA A 41 -6.91 -14.61 0.11
N ARG A 42 -7.87 -14.20 0.94
CA ARG A 42 -9.13 -14.91 1.19
C ARG A 42 -10.19 -13.99 1.72
N ARG A 43 -11.43 -14.47 1.78
CA ARG A 43 -12.54 -13.75 2.41
C ARG A 43 -12.25 -13.53 3.89
N TRP A 44 -12.66 -12.37 4.43
CA TRP A 44 -12.39 -12.00 5.81
C TRP A 44 -13.37 -12.67 6.78
N ASP A 45 -12.80 -13.29 7.77
CA ASP A 45 -13.41 -13.72 9.01
C ASP A 45 -12.56 -13.21 10.19
N ALA A 46 -12.94 -13.51 11.41
CA ALA A 46 -12.18 -13.09 12.59
C ALA A 46 -10.72 -13.61 12.56
N ARG A 47 -10.51 -14.86 12.13
CA ARG A 47 -9.20 -15.48 12.04
C ARG A 47 -8.32 -14.84 10.96
N GLN A 48 -8.91 -14.46 9.81
CA GLN A 48 -8.17 -13.77 8.75
C GLN A 48 -7.81 -12.35 9.17
N LYS A 49 -8.73 -11.61 9.82
CA LYS A 49 -8.44 -10.29 10.37
C LYS A 49 -7.31 -10.33 11.41
N GLN A 50 -7.29 -11.36 12.26
CA GLN A 50 -6.20 -11.55 13.21
C GLN A 50 -4.86 -11.77 12.50
N ARG A 51 -4.80 -12.64 11.47
CA ARG A 51 -3.57 -12.83 10.67
C ARG A 51 -3.10 -11.56 9.98
N LEU A 52 -4.04 -10.78 9.43
CA LEU A 52 -3.71 -9.49 8.82
C LEU A 52 -3.09 -8.53 9.84
N ARG A 53 -3.60 -8.55 11.08
CA ARG A 53 -3.07 -7.75 12.19
C ARG A 53 -1.68 -8.26 12.62
N ASP A 54 -1.56 -9.55 12.91
CA ASP A 54 -0.33 -10.14 13.44
C ASP A 54 0.82 -9.99 12.45
N SER A 55 0.57 -10.24 11.16
CA SER A 55 1.58 -10.11 10.11
C SER A 55 2.09 -8.68 9.89
N ARG A 56 1.46 -7.68 10.49
CA ARG A 56 1.85 -6.25 10.40
C ARG A 56 2.23 -5.69 11.75
N VAL A 57 1.27 -5.65 12.68
CA VAL A 57 1.44 -4.99 13.98
C VAL A 57 2.44 -5.76 14.84
N GLU A 58 2.23 -7.07 15.04
CA GLU A 58 3.15 -7.89 15.85
C GLU A 58 4.52 -8.04 15.19
N ALA A 59 4.55 -8.28 13.87
CA ALA A 59 5.81 -8.35 13.13
C ALA A 59 6.62 -7.05 13.21
N THR A 60 5.96 -5.89 13.15
CA THR A 60 6.64 -4.58 13.27
C THR A 60 7.09 -4.33 14.69
N ARG A 61 6.28 -4.70 15.69
CA ARG A 61 6.67 -4.63 17.11
C ARG A 61 7.93 -5.45 17.35
N THR A 62 7.95 -6.71 16.92
CA THR A 62 9.11 -7.60 17.05
C THR A 62 10.35 -7.02 16.37
N LEU A 63 10.19 -6.41 15.20
CA LEU A 63 11.28 -5.74 14.49
C LEU A 63 11.84 -4.56 15.30
N VAL A 64 10.98 -3.70 15.84
CA VAL A 64 11.40 -2.54 16.63
C VAL A 64 12.03 -2.96 17.96
N GLU A 65 11.48 -3.98 18.62
CA GLU A 65 12.08 -4.58 19.82
C GLU A 65 13.47 -5.15 19.52
N ALA A 66 13.64 -5.83 18.38
CA ALA A 66 14.96 -6.33 17.96
C ALA A 66 15.96 -5.18 17.72
N ILE A 67 15.53 -4.08 17.10
CA ILE A 67 16.35 -2.87 16.94
C ILE A 67 16.72 -2.28 18.31
N ALA A 68 15.81 -2.32 19.28
CA ALA A 68 16.06 -1.80 20.63
C ALA A 68 17.17 -2.58 21.38
N THR A 69 17.36 -3.86 21.09
CA THR A 69 18.42 -4.68 21.70
C THR A 69 19.82 -4.33 21.20
N LEU A 70 19.93 -3.60 20.07
CA LEU A 70 21.23 -3.23 19.51
C LEU A 70 21.85 -2.03 20.25
N GLU A 71 23.18 -2.04 20.34
CA GLU A 71 23.92 -0.86 20.76
C GLU A 71 23.56 0.36 19.88
N PRO A 72 23.43 1.57 20.46
CA PRO A 72 22.98 2.76 19.72
C PRO A 72 23.73 3.01 18.40
N GLY A 73 25.06 2.79 18.39
CA GLY A 73 25.90 2.97 17.19
C GLY A 73 25.75 1.89 16.13
N SER A 74 25.08 0.77 16.44
CA SER A 74 24.83 -0.35 15.53
C SER A 74 23.40 -0.40 15.00
N ARG A 75 22.53 0.53 15.42
CA ARG A 75 21.14 0.60 14.96
C ARG A 75 21.06 1.10 13.51
N PRO A 76 20.06 0.64 12.73
CA PRO A 76 19.79 1.20 11.40
C PRO A 76 19.45 2.69 11.52
N ARG A 77 19.88 3.49 10.55
CA ARG A 77 19.58 4.94 10.53
C ARG A 77 18.14 5.23 10.15
N ALA A 78 17.52 4.33 9.36
CA ALA A 78 16.15 4.50 8.90
C ALA A 78 15.37 3.18 8.94
N LEU A 79 14.09 3.28 9.28
CA LEU A 79 13.07 2.25 9.10
C LEU A 79 12.02 2.79 8.10
N VAL A 80 11.98 2.20 6.91
CA VAL A 80 10.96 2.50 5.90
C VAL A 80 9.91 1.40 5.95
N SER A 81 8.80 1.67 6.61
CA SER A 81 7.70 0.73 6.79
C SER A 81 6.61 0.93 5.77
N ALA A 82 6.07 -0.17 5.23
CA ALA A 82 4.85 -0.09 4.47
C ALA A 82 3.67 0.32 5.37
N SER A 83 2.69 0.96 4.77
CA SER A 83 1.36 1.26 5.26
C SER A 83 0.40 1.30 4.06
N GLY A 84 -0.87 1.63 4.27
CA GLY A 84 -1.85 1.69 3.20
C GLY A 84 -2.61 3.02 3.14
N ALA A 85 -3.01 3.42 1.94
CA ALA A 85 -3.94 4.52 1.74
C ALA A 85 -5.33 4.26 2.38
N ASP A 86 -5.58 3.01 2.78
CA ASP A 86 -6.74 2.61 3.60
C ASP A 86 -6.73 3.19 5.02
N TYR A 87 -5.64 3.86 5.43
CA TYR A 87 -5.55 4.64 6.67
C TYR A 87 -6.67 5.68 6.81
N TYR A 88 -7.12 6.25 5.71
CA TYR A 88 -8.06 7.37 5.71
C TYR A 88 -9.51 6.93 5.87
N PRO A 89 -10.38 7.81 6.43
CA PRO A 89 -11.78 7.49 6.61
C PRO A 89 -12.51 7.35 5.27
N PHE A 90 -13.42 6.40 5.19
CA PHE A 90 -14.47 6.37 4.20
C PHE A 90 -15.78 5.93 4.88
N ALA A 91 -16.91 6.34 4.34
CA ALA A 91 -18.20 5.92 4.85
C ALA A 91 -18.73 4.72 4.03
N PRO A 92 -18.76 3.49 4.57
CA PRO A 92 -19.21 2.33 3.83
C PRO A 92 -20.69 2.40 3.45
N ASP A 93 -21.46 3.22 4.18
CA ASP A 93 -22.90 3.45 3.93
C ASP A 93 -23.17 4.75 3.14
N ALA A 94 -22.13 5.42 2.64
CA ALA A 94 -22.28 6.62 1.84
C ALA A 94 -23.11 6.32 0.58
N LYS A 95 -24.16 7.13 0.37
CA LYS A 95 -24.92 7.10 -0.87
C LYS A 95 -24.06 7.62 -2.01
N ASP A 96 -24.37 7.22 -3.23
CA ASP A 96 -23.60 7.63 -4.44
C ASP A 96 -23.40 9.16 -4.59
N SER A 97 -24.25 9.97 -3.96
CA SER A 97 -24.17 11.42 -3.93
C SER A 97 -23.16 11.99 -2.92
N GLU A 98 -22.62 11.17 -2.04
CA GLU A 98 -21.77 11.58 -0.91
C GLU A 98 -20.29 11.22 -1.11
N PHE A 99 -19.87 10.86 -2.34
CA PHE A 99 -18.44 10.71 -2.61
C PHE A 99 -17.78 12.07 -2.51
N ASP A 100 -17.08 12.24 -1.41
CA ASP A 100 -16.33 13.43 -1.05
C ASP A 100 -15.18 13.64 -2.03
N ASP A 101 -15.14 14.81 -2.65
CA ASP A 101 -14.11 15.26 -3.55
C ASP A 101 -12.95 15.95 -2.83
N ASP A 102 -13.04 16.08 -1.50
CA ASP A 102 -12.01 16.71 -0.70
C ASP A 102 -10.70 15.91 -0.80
N GLU A 103 -9.64 16.66 -1.00
CA GLU A 103 -8.29 16.10 -1.04
C GLU A 103 -7.85 15.67 0.36
N VAL A 104 -7.31 14.47 0.45
CA VAL A 104 -6.80 13.91 1.69
C VAL A 104 -5.28 13.83 1.61
N THR A 105 -4.63 14.60 2.47
CA THR A 105 -3.17 14.64 2.60
C THR A 105 -2.70 13.83 3.80
N GLU A 106 -1.39 13.74 3.98
CA GLU A 106 -0.76 12.98 5.07
C GLU A 106 -1.13 13.48 6.48
N SER A 107 -1.60 14.72 6.60
CA SER A 107 -2.05 15.33 7.86
C SER A 107 -3.46 14.91 8.29
N ALA A 108 -4.22 14.26 7.41
CA ALA A 108 -5.59 13.85 7.73
C ALA A 108 -5.63 12.74 8.78
N ALA A 109 -6.66 12.80 9.63
CA ALA A 109 -6.87 11.81 10.68
C ALA A 109 -7.18 10.41 10.11
N PRO A 110 -6.89 9.33 10.88
CA PRO A 110 -7.27 7.98 10.48
C PRO A 110 -8.78 7.77 10.48
N GLY A 111 -9.22 6.84 9.65
CA GLY A 111 -10.59 6.35 9.68
C GLY A 111 -10.82 5.27 10.76
N ASP A 112 -12.08 4.81 10.84
CA ASP A 112 -12.53 3.79 11.79
C ASP A 112 -12.78 2.41 11.16
N SER A 113 -12.53 2.25 9.86
CA SER A 113 -12.64 0.96 9.20
C SER A 113 -11.60 -0.03 9.75
N PHE A 114 -11.77 -1.32 9.51
CA PHE A 114 -10.80 -2.33 9.96
C PHE A 114 -9.39 -2.05 9.44
N LEU A 115 -9.24 -1.76 8.13
CA LEU A 115 -7.91 -1.46 7.56
C LEU A 115 -7.36 -0.11 8.06
N ALA A 116 -8.22 0.89 8.29
CA ALA A 116 -7.76 2.17 8.83
C ALA A 116 -7.16 2.00 10.24
N ARG A 117 -7.87 1.26 11.12
CA ARG A 117 -7.33 0.92 12.45
C ARG A 117 -6.07 0.08 12.35
N LEU A 118 -6.02 -0.89 11.43
CA LEU A 118 -4.85 -1.71 11.18
C LEU A 118 -3.65 -0.87 10.75
N CYS A 119 -3.81 0.05 9.79
CA CYS A 119 -2.75 0.95 9.34
C CYS A 119 -2.28 1.88 10.46
N ARG A 120 -3.21 2.45 11.24
CA ARG A 120 -2.89 3.29 12.41
C ARG A 120 -2.02 2.54 13.42
N ASP A 121 -2.45 1.33 13.81
CA ASP A 121 -1.74 0.51 14.79
C ASP A 121 -0.37 0.07 14.24
N TRP A 122 -0.29 -0.25 12.96
CA TRP A 122 0.95 -0.61 12.28
C TRP A 122 1.94 0.56 12.23
N GLU A 123 1.49 1.76 11.85
CA GLU A 123 2.32 2.97 11.87
C GLU A 123 2.80 3.31 13.28
N ALA A 124 1.95 3.14 14.30
CA ALA A 124 2.31 3.39 15.69
C ALA A 124 3.47 2.49 16.17
N GLU A 125 3.46 1.19 15.80
CA GLU A 125 4.56 0.29 16.12
C GLU A 125 5.86 0.69 15.38
N ALA A 126 5.77 1.08 14.11
CA ALA A 126 6.95 1.53 13.37
C ALA A 126 7.52 2.83 13.97
N GLN A 127 6.68 3.80 14.32
CA GLN A 127 7.06 5.08 14.90
C GLN A 127 7.72 4.93 16.28
N ALA A 128 7.48 3.83 16.99
CA ALA A 128 8.18 3.57 18.26
C ALA A 128 9.72 3.52 18.10
N ALA A 129 10.23 3.21 16.89
CA ALA A 129 11.66 3.23 16.59
C ALA A 129 12.29 4.64 16.64
N GLU A 130 11.49 5.71 16.53
CA GLU A 130 12.01 7.09 16.67
C GLU A 130 12.63 7.36 18.04
N ARG A 131 12.09 6.73 19.09
CA ARG A 131 12.64 6.82 20.46
C ARG A 131 14.02 6.18 20.59
N LEU A 132 14.40 5.36 19.61
CA LEU A 132 15.69 4.69 19.51
C LEU A 132 16.70 5.48 18.67
N GLY A 133 16.31 6.67 18.15
CA GLY A 133 17.12 7.47 17.26
C GLY A 133 17.07 7.01 15.78
N VAL A 134 16.11 6.16 15.41
CA VAL A 134 15.90 5.67 14.04
C VAL A 134 14.89 6.57 13.34
N ARG A 135 15.22 7.10 12.17
CA ARG A 135 14.27 7.86 11.33
C ARG A 135 13.22 6.90 10.78
N VAL A 136 11.95 7.24 10.93
CA VAL A 136 10.84 6.39 10.47
C VAL A 136 10.10 7.03 9.31
N VAL A 137 9.79 6.21 8.30
CA VAL A 137 8.94 6.58 7.16
C VAL A 137 7.82 5.56 7.03
N CYS A 138 6.56 6.01 7.00
CA CYS A 138 5.39 5.16 6.83
C CYS A 138 4.78 5.41 5.44
N MET A 139 4.96 4.47 4.52
CA MET A 139 4.51 4.58 3.13
C MET A 139 3.04 4.16 2.99
N ARG A 140 2.11 5.12 3.03
CA ARG A 140 0.67 4.92 2.81
C ARG A 140 0.39 4.66 1.33
N THR A 141 0.52 3.41 0.94
CA THR A 141 0.58 2.98 -0.45
C THR A 141 -0.82 2.89 -1.06
N GLY A 142 -1.03 3.54 -2.18
CA GLY A 142 -2.18 3.34 -3.07
C GLY A 142 -2.09 2.01 -3.84
N ILE A 143 -2.94 1.83 -4.85
CA ILE A 143 -2.86 0.64 -5.70
C ILE A 143 -1.58 0.70 -6.54
N VAL A 144 -0.72 -0.30 -6.35
CA VAL A 144 0.52 -0.42 -7.15
C VAL A 144 0.20 -1.08 -8.50
N LEU A 145 0.43 -0.34 -9.57
CA LEU A 145 0.31 -0.83 -10.94
C LEU A 145 1.64 -1.45 -11.38
N GLY A 146 1.62 -2.74 -11.63
CA GLY A 146 2.77 -3.53 -12.07
C GLY A 146 2.38 -4.98 -12.30
N PRO A 147 3.27 -5.81 -12.87
CA PRO A 147 2.98 -7.22 -13.13
C PRO A 147 2.57 -7.96 -11.84
N GLY A 148 1.48 -8.69 -11.89
CA GLY A 148 0.96 -9.45 -10.74
C GLY A 148 0.12 -8.61 -9.76
N GLY A 149 0.05 -9.05 -8.51
CA GLY A 149 -0.58 -8.33 -7.40
C GLY A 149 -2.03 -7.91 -7.63
N ALA A 150 -2.33 -6.65 -7.30
CA ALA A 150 -3.66 -6.06 -7.46
C ALA A 150 -4.06 -5.95 -8.94
N LEU A 151 -3.13 -5.52 -9.81
CA LEU A 151 -3.42 -5.33 -11.23
C LEU A 151 -3.84 -6.64 -11.90
N ALA A 152 -3.20 -7.77 -11.61
CA ALA A 152 -3.58 -9.06 -12.17
C ALA A 152 -5.02 -9.46 -11.81
N LYS A 153 -5.44 -9.19 -10.55
CA LYS A 153 -6.82 -9.43 -10.12
C LYS A 153 -7.82 -8.49 -10.79
N MET A 154 -7.43 -7.24 -11.00
CA MET A 154 -8.28 -6.24 -11.65
C MET A 154 -8.45 -6.49 -13.15
N THR A 155 -7.44 -7.05 -13.82
CA THR A 155 -7.49 -7.32 -15.27
C THR A 155 -8.27 -8.60 -15.62
N THR A 156 -8.38 -9.55 -14.70
CA THR A 156 -9.08 -10.84 -14.95
C THR A 156 -10.50 -10.68 -15.52
N PRO A 157 -11.39 -9.82 -14.98
CA PRO A 157 -12.73 -9.64 -15.57
C PRO A 157 -12.69 -9.09 -16.99
N PHE A 158 -11.73 -8.22 -17.31
CA PHE A 158 -11.59 -7.67 -18.67
C PHE A 158 -11.12 -8.75 -19.65
N GLN A 159 -10.20 -9.61 -19.25
CA GLN A 159 -9.75 -10.76 -20.05
C GLN A 159 -10.93 -11.69 -20.39
N LEU A 160 -11.92 -11.77 -19.50
CA LEU A 160 -13.16 -12.54 -19.67
C LEU A 160 -14.28 -11.73 -20.37
N PHE A 161 -14.00 -10.51 -20.87
CA PHE A 161 -14.96 -9.62 -21.53
C PHE A 161 -16.12 -9.13 -20.65
N VAL A 162 -16.01 -9.29 -19.33
CA VAL A 162 -16.99 -8.85 -18.35
C VAL A 162 -16.46 -7.70 -17.46
N GLY A 163 -15.42 -7.01 -17.91
CA GLY A 163 -14.82 -5.88 -17.22
C GLY A 163 -15.67 -4.61 -17.30
N GLY A 164 -15.58 -3.80 -16.25
CA GLY A 164 -16.23 -2.50 -16.17
C GLY A 164 -16.06 -1.84 -14.81
N ARG A 165 -16.74 -0.71 -14.62
CA ARG A 165 -16.72 0.03 -13.37
C ARG A 165 -17.36 -0.76 -12.22
N ILE A 166 -16.88 -0.53 -11.03
CA ILE A 166 -17.40 -1.13 -9.79
C ILE A 166 -18.45 -0.17 -9.20
N GLY A 167 -19.66 -0.66 -8.96
CA GLY A 167 -20.75 0.14 -8.42
C GLY A 167 -21.06 1.37 -9.29
N SER A 168 -21.08 2.55 -8.66
CA SER A 168 -21.25 3.83 -9.37
C SER A 168 -20.03 4.23 -10.21
N GLY A 169 -18.85 3.71 -9.87
CA GLY A 169 -17.56 4.12 -10.46
C GLY A 169 -17.07 5.50 -10.03
N ARG A 170 -17.77 6.15 -9.07
CA ARG A 170 -17.43 7.50 -8.59
C ARG A 170 -16.39 7.51 -7.49
N GLN A 171 -16.12 6.39 -6.84
CA GLN A 171 -15.11 6.26 -5.80
C GLN A 171 -13.71 6.55 -6.34
N TRP A 172 -12.90 7.22 -5.52
CA TRP A 172 -11.53 7.54 -5.83
C TRP A 172 -10.61 6.32 -5.62
N VAL A 173 -9.64 6.17 -6.49
CA VAL A 173 -8.64 5.11 -6.46
C VAL A 173 -7.26 5.75 -6.55
N PRO A 174 -6.53 5.87 -5.43
CA PRO A 174 -5.13 6.30 -5.45
C PRO A 174 -4.27 5.19 -6.05
N TRP A 175 -3.36 5.55 -6.96
CA TRP A 175 -2.51 4.59 -7.64
C TRP A 175 -1.08 5.12 -7.82
N ILE A 176 -0.14 4.20 -7.98
CA ILE A 176 1.26 4.47 -8.34
C ILE A 176 1.79 3.36 -9.23
N HIS A 177 2.68 3.68 -10.18
CA HIS A 177 3.40 2.64 -10.91
C HIS A 177 4.45 1.97 -10.00
N ARG A 178 4.66 0.64 -10.17
CA ARG A 178 5.60 -0.13 -9.36
C ARG A 178 7.00 0.49 -9.31
N ASP A 179 7.53 0.93 -10.45
CA ASP A 179 8.90 1.46 -10.51
C ASP A 179 9.02 2.80 -9.79
N ASP A 180 7.98 3.64 -9.84
CA ASP A 180 7.93 4.87 -9.05
C ASP A 180 7.80 4.58 -7.55
N ALA A 181 7.03 3.55 -7.17
CA ALA A 181 6.99 3.11 -5.78
C ALA A 181 8.36 2.64 -5.30
N VAL A 182 9.06 1.82 -6.08
CA VAL A 182 10.43 1.37 -5.76
C VAL A 182 11.37 2.56 -5.62
N ARG A 183 11.33 3.52 -6.55
CA ARG A 183 12.17 4.73 -6.48
C ARG A 183 11.92 5.55 -5.22
N ALA A 184 10.65 5.68 -4.80
CA ALA A 184 10.31 6.37 -3.56
C ALA A 184 10.85 5.64 -2.33
N TYR A 185 10.74 4.30 -2.28
CA TYR A 185 11.34 3.50 -1.21
C TYR A 185 12.86 3.64 -1.16
N VAL A 186 13.54 3.58 -2.32
CA VAL A 186 14.99 3.74 -2.41
C VAL A 186 15.41 5.14 -1.95
N ALA A 187 14.71 6.19 -2.40
CA ALA A 187 14.98 7.54 -1.94
C ALA A 187 14.80 7.69 -0.42
N ALA A 188 13.76 7.08 0.14
CA ALA A 188 13.49 7.12 1.59
C ALA A 188 14.60 6.48 2.44
N ILE A 189 15.44 5.62 1.89
CA ILE A 189 16.57 5.04 2.60
C ILE A 189 17.62 6.11 2.93
N THR A 190 17.95 6.98 1.98
CA THR A 190 19.10 7.88 2.06
C THR A 190 18.74 9.35 2.21
N ASP A 191 17.58 9.79 1.76
CA ASP A 191 17.15 11.18 1.82
C ASP A 191 16.40 11.46 3.12
N GLU A 192 17.00 12.26 3.99
CA GLU A 192 16.46 12.60 5.30
C GLU A 192 15.15 13.41 5.27
N ARG A 193 14.81 14.00 4.12
CA ARG A 193 13.53 14.70 3.93
C ARG A 193 12.33 13.74 3.98
N TYR A 194 12.57 12.44 3.71
CA TYR A 194 11.57 11.40 3.90
C TYR A 194 11.48 11.04 5.39
N THR A 195 10.42 11.52 6.04
CA THR A 195 10.13 11.24 7.45
C THR A 195 8.64 11.23 7.70
N GLY A 196 8.19 10.43 8.66
CA GLY A 196 6.78 10.30 9.02
C GLY A 196 5.92 9.65 7.94
N PRO A 197 4.60 9.93 7.90
CA PRO A 197 3.70 9.38 6.88
C PRO A 197 3.93 10.04 5.52
N ILE A 198 3.89 9.21 4.46
CA ILE A 198 4.00 9.63 3.07
C ILE A 198 2.92 8.91 2.25
N ASN A 199 2.07 9.65 1.58
CA ASN A 199 1.13 9.11 0.60
C ASN A 199 1.89 8.64 -0.64
N LEU A 200 2.07 7.33 -0.76
CA LEU A 200 2.76 6.71 -1.87
C LEU A 200 1.76 6.50 -3.02
N ALA A 201 1.52 7.57 -3.74
CA ALA A 201 0.63 7.62 -4.90
C ALA A 201 1.18 8.57 -5.96
N THR A 202 0.78 8.39 -7.21
CA THR A 202 0.98 9.37 -8.29
C THR A 202 -0.16 10.39 -8.24
N THR A 203 -1.37 9.89 -8.24
CA THR A 203 -2.62 10.65 -8.12
C THR A 203 -3.77 9.70 -7.77
N SER A 204 -4.95 10.25 -7.56
CA SER A 204 -6.20 9.50 -7.47
C SER A 204 -7.04 9.72 -8.73
N VAL A 205 -7.65 8.66 -9.24
CA VAL A 205 -8.60 8.70 -10.36
C VAL A 205 -9.94 8.12 -9.94
N ARG A 206 -11.01 8.39 -10.68
CA ARG A 206 -12.29 7.71 -10.44
C ARG A 206 -12.20 6.25 -10.90
N ASN A 207 -12.88 5.35 -10.20
CA ASN A 207 -12.91 3.93 -10.60
C ASN A 207 -13.42 3.74 -12.03
N ALA A 208 -14.38 4.56 -12.50
CA ALA A 208 -14.86 4.52 -13.87
C ALA A 208 -13.73 4.84 -14.87
N GLU A 209 -12.88 5.83 -14.57
CA GLU A 209 -11.72 6.20 -15.40
C GLU A 209 -10.68 5.05 -15.41
N LEU A 210 -10.40 4.48 -14.25
CA LEU A 210 -9.50 3.33 -14.14
C LEU A 210 -10.02 2.13 -14.94
N ALA A 211 -11.33 1.84 -14.89
CA ALA A 211 -11.94 0.77 -15.65
C ALA A 211 -11.84 1.00 -17.17
N GLN A 212 -12.06 2.23 -17.63
CA GLN A 212 -11.89 2.59 -19.05
C GLN A 212 -10.43 2.45 -19.50
N ALA A 213 -9.49 2.95 -18.69
CA ALA A 213 -8.06 2.85 -18.97
C ALA A 213 -7.59 1.39 -19.03
N LEU A 214 -8.06 0.53 -18.11
CA LEU A 214 -7.80 -0.91 -18.14
C LEU A 214 -8.36 -1.57 -19.40
N GLY A 215 -9.59 -1.27 -19.77
CA GLY A 215 -10.21 -1.79 -21.01
C GLY A 215 -9.40 -1.40 -22.24
N LYS A 216 -9.07 -0.11 -22.39
CA LYS A 216 -8.22 0.42 -23.45
C LYS A 216 -6.86 -0.27 -23.47
N ALA A 217 -6.22 -0.31 -22.32
CA ALA A 217 -4.92 -0.92 -22.16
C ALA A 217 -4.92 -2.39 -22.56
N LEU A 218 -5.96 -3.17 -22.31
CA LEU A 218 -6.09 -4.59 -22.64
C LEU A 218 -6.68 -4.87 -24.04
N GLY A 219 -7.16 -3.84 -24.73
CA GLY A 219 -7.94 -4.03 -25.96
C GLY A 219 -9.24 -4.80 -25.68
N ARG A 220 -9.87 -4.53 -24.54
CA ARG A 220 -11.09 -5.22 -24.07
C ARG A 220 -12.17 -4.21 -23.71
N PRO A 221 -13.45 -4.56 -23.88
CA PRO A 221 -14.54 -3.68 -23.48
C PRO A 221 -14.55 -3.46 -21.96
N SER A 222 -14.96 -2.25 -21.53
CA SER A 222 -15.17 -1.87 -20.13
C SER A 222 -16.61 -1.47 -19.86
N TRP A 223 -17.56 -2.22 -20.42
CA TRP A 223 -18.96 -1.81 -20.53
C TRP A 223 -19.88 -2.42 -19.46
N LEU A 224 -19.46 -3.52 -18.82
CA LEU A 224 -20.32 -4.24 -17.90
C LEU A 224 -20.05 -3.77 -16.44
N PRO A 225 -20.96 -2.97 -15.84
CA PRO A 225 -20.76 -2.55 -14.44
C PRO A 225 -20.88 -3.74 -13.50
N VAL A 226 -19.98 -3.83 -12.52
CA VAL A 226 -20.03 -4.82 -11.45
C VAL A 226 -20.92 -4.27 -10.32
N PRO A 227 -22.12 -4.84 -10.09
CA PRO A 227 -22.98 -4.35 -9.01
C PRO A 227 -22.34 -4.54 -7.64
N GLY A 228 -22.50 -3.53 -6.74
CA GLY A 228 -21.90 -3.58 -5.40
C GLY A 228 -22.34 -4.80 -4.58
N PHE A 229 -23.61 -5.22 -4.71
CA PHE A 229 -24.10 -6.42 -4.01
C PHE A 229 -23.39 -7.71 -4.48
N ALA A 230 -23.12 -7.83 -5.78
CA ALA A 230 -22.39 -8.98 -6.33
C ALA A 230 -20.94 -9.01 -5.84
N LEU A 231 -20.30 -7.83 -5.78
CA LEU A 231 -18.96 -7.71 -5.23
C LEU A 231 -18.91 -8.07 -3.73
N ARG A 232 -19.89 -7.60 -2.93
CA ARG A 232 -20.01 -7.99 -1.51
C ARG A 232 -20.28 -9.49 -1.33
N ALA A 233 -21.08 -10.09 -2.20
CA ALA A 233 -21.30 -11.54 -2.17
C ALA A 233 -20.00 -12.33 -2.43
N ALA A 234 -19.15 -11.84 -3.34
CA ALA A 234 -17.89 -12.48 -3.69
C ALA A 234 -16.78 -12.23 -2.66
N LEU A 235 -16.57 -10.98 -2.24
CA LEU A 235 -15.42 -10.55 -1.43
C LEU A 235 -15.75 -10.31 0.05
N GLY A 236 -17.04 -10.30 0.43
CA GLY A 236 -17.46 -9.95 1.79
C GLY A 236 -17.11 -8.49 2.11
N GLU A 237 -16.64 -8.23 3.31
CA GLU A 237 -16.28 -6.90 3.82
C GLU A 237 -15.17 -6.22 2.99
N LEU A 238 -14.27 -7.00 2.36
CA LEU A 238 -13.25 -6.42 1.48
C LEU A 238 -13.85 -5.64 0.29
N ALA A 239 -15.09 -5.95 -0.12
CA ALA A 239 -15.77 -5.25 -1.19
C ALA A 239 -15.97 -3.76 -0.88
N ASP A 240 -16.14 -3.39 0.40
CA ASP A 240 -16.36 -2.00 0.79
C ASP A 240 -15.15 -1.12 0.46
N TYR A 241 -13.94 -1.66 0.52
CA TYR A 241 -12.71 -0.96 0.11
C TYR A 241 -12.57 -0.76 -1.39
N ALA A 242 -13.26 -1.57 -2.21
CA ALA A 242 -13.34 -1.37 -3.66
C ALA A 242 -14.52 -0.46 -4.06
N LEU A 243 -15.56 -0.37 -3.22
CA LEU A 243 -16.76 0.44 -3.45
C LEU A 243 -16.63 1.87 -2.95
N HIS A 244 -15.67 2.13 -2.06
CA HIS A 244 -15.42 3.43 -1.45
C HIS A 244 -13.95 3.78 -1.58
N GLY A 245 -13.63 5.06 -1.51
CA GLY A 245 -12.25 5.53 -1.56
C GLY A 245 -12.16 7.04 -1.42
N ARG A 246 -10.97 7.53 -1.09
CA ARG A 246 -10.69 8.95 -0.88
C ARG A 246 -9.75 9.49 -1.96
N ARG A 247 -9.87 10.77 -2.23
CA ARG A 247 -8.96 11.49 -3.11
C ARG A 247 -7.64 11.77 -2.41
N VAL A 248 -6.81 10.73 -2.33
CA VAL A 248 -5.50 10.82 -1.68
C VAL A 248 -4.54 11.61 -2.54
N VAL A 249 -3.87 12.59 -1.93
CA VAL A 249 -2.90 13.48 -2.58
C VAL A 249 -1.52 13.26 -1.97
N PRO A 250 -0.47 13.02 -2.77
CA PRO A 250 0.90 12.81 -2.30
C PRO A 250 1.59 14.14 -2.00
N MET A 251 1.09 14.87 -0.98
CA MET A 251 1.58 16.22 -0.68
C MET A 251 3.05 16.20 -0.29
N ARG A 252 3.46 15.26 0.58
CA ARG A 252 4.85 15.13 1.02
C ARG A 252 5.82 14.80 -0.12
N LEU A 253 5.43 13.91 -1.04
CA LEU A 253 6.26 13.62 -2.22
C LEU A 253 6.43 14.85 -3.12
N ARG A 254 5.38 15.68 -3.27
CA ARG A 254 5.45 16.93 -4.03
C ARG A 254 6.37 17.95 -3.35
N GLU A 255 6.26 18.13 -2.04
CA GLU A 255 7.11 19.04 -1.24
C GLU A 255 8.59 18.65 -1.30
N ILE A 256 8.90 17.35 -1.28
CA ILE A 256 10.26 16.82 -1.40
C ILE A 256 10.79 17.00 -2.85
N GLY A 257 9.92 17.21 -3.82
CA GLY A 257 10.27 17.33 -5.25
C GLY A 257 10.43 15.96 -5.93
N PHE A 258 9.70 14.94 -5.47
CA PHE A 258 9.70 13.64 -6.13
C PHE A 258 9.13 13.75 -7.55
N SER A 259 9.83 13.20 -8.53
CA SER A 259 9.42 13.18 -9.93
C SER A 259 8.94 11.79 -10.32
N TRP A 260 7.69 11.67 -10.77
CA TRP A 260 7.14 10.42 -11.28
C TRP A 260 7.65 10.13 -12.69
N THR A 261 8.07 8.90 -12.94
CA THR A 261 8.39 8.41 -14.29
C THR A 261 7.11 8.15 -15.09
N TYR A 262 6.06 7.72 -14.39
CA TYR A 262 4.76 7.41 -14.99
C TYR A 262 3.65 8.28 -14.37
N PRO A 263 3.59 9.58 -14.76
CA PRO A 263 2.59 10.50 -14.21
C PRO A 263 1.18 10.26 -14.78
N SER A 264 1.08 9.60 -15.93
CA SER A 264 -0.17 9.30 -16.63
C SER A 264 -0.60 7.86 -16.38
N LEU A 265 -1.90 7.65 -16.11
CA LEU A 265 -2.48 6.32 -15.91
C LEU A 265 -2.33 5.44 -17.16
N ASP A 266 -2.52 6.01 -18.35
CA ASP A 266 -2.40 5.28 -19.62
C ASP A 266 -0.96 4.77 -19.83
N GLU A 267 0.05 5.61 -19.57
CA GLU A 267 1.48 5.23 -19.64
C GLU A 267 1.83 4.17 -18.60
N ALA A 268 1.39 4.36 -17.36
CA ALA A 268 1.62 3.41 -16.28
C ALA A 268 1.04 2.02 -16.62
N LEU A 269 -0.19 1.96 -17.13
CA LEU A 269 -0.82 0.70 -17.52
C LEU A 269 -0.15 0.07 -18.75
N ALA A 270 0.33 0.86 -19.70
CA ALA A 270 1.05 0.34 -20.86
C ALA A 270 2.35 -0.37 -20.45
N HIS A 271 3.11 0.21 -19.51
CA HIS A 271 4.37 -0.37 -19.00
C HIS A 271 4.15 -1.50 -17.98
N SER A 272 3.03 -1.52 -17.28
CA SER A 272 2.72 -2.57 -16.28
C SER A 272 2.44 -3.96 -16.88
N ARG A 273 2.44 -4.10 -18.20
CA ARG A 273 2.16 -5.38 -18.92
C ARG A 273 3.41 -6.16 -19.31
N ALA A 274 4.56 -5.51 -19.28
CA ALA A 274 5.82 -6.13 -19.71
C ALA A 274 6.34 -7.15 -18.69
#